data_3809f76df0f83e6b1a83c9e082a15e74
#
_entry.id   3809f76df0f83e6b1a83c9e082a15e74
#
_cell.length_a   1.000
_cell.length_b   1.000
_cell.length_c   1.000
_cell.angle_alpha   90.00
_cell.angle_beta   90.00
_cell.angle_gamma   90.00
#
_symmetry.space_group_name_H-M   'P 1'
#
loop_
_entity.id
_entity.type
_entity.pdbx_description
1 polymer ?
#
loop_
_entity_poly.entity_id
_entity_poly.type
_entity_poly.pdbx_seq_one_letter_code
_entity_poly.pdbx_strand_id
1 'polypeptide(L)'
;MGNTRGAAAFAVWYLRAVAFVNFLSAVWVSLGQDVRRHNQENLFTPYLLTAGFASGAFTAFLAVTMRRRKRAAWILNLCLSGAFLGLFALAMAFPEIRRQPQNWVSLALTAAFVAALVAGRREFYAKGDRSNPKLAAAVGAGGLLATSLLAALLVTATDRSSAPSTFLERWRYGALRLVSVTADDYRVAGITTPTWVDVAVNVLSTALVLAVLYAAFRSRRAVDPLTADDEKRLRELLDRHGERDSLGYFALRREKSVCWSPTGKAAVAYRVLGGVSLASGDPLGDPEAWPGAIEPWLAEARAHGWIPAVMGAGEEAGTVYARHGLDALELGDEAVVDVAEFTLEGRAMRTVRQACNRVRRAGCTVRVRRHEDIPAEEMASLVRRADDWRDGATERGFSMALGRLGDPADGRCVMLECADAAGELRALLSFVPWGPHGLSLDLMRRDRDCDNGLIEFMIIELLRLARRTGESREAPEPPGAPEASEASEASEASEASDTPGRQGGRMAGQTDEGRQAGGITVTQVSLNFAVFRSVFERGSRLGAGPVLRLWRSLLGFFSRWWQIESLYRANAKYRPVWEPRFLLFEKSADLPRIAVAAARAEGFLEAPGLPKWLHRRRLGTRR
;
A
#
# COMPACT_ATOMS: atom_id res chain seq x y z
N MET A 1 -24.67 -7.38 22.95
CA MET A 1 -23.75 -7.43 21.80
C MET A 1 -23.14 -8.82 21.54
N GLY A 2 -23.04 -9.73 22.50
CA GLY A 2 -22.45 -11.06 22.32
C GLY A 2 -23.19 -11.99 21.34
N ASN A 3 -24.52 -11.90 21.28
CA ASN A 3 -25.33 -12.87 20.54
C ASN A 3 -25.26 -12.70 18.99
N THR A 4 -25.10 -11.47 18.47
CA THR A 4 -25.03 -11.21 17.03
C THR A 4 -23.70 -11.67 16.41
N ARG A 5 -22.58 -11.52 17.14
CA ARG A 5 -21.26 -12.01 16.72
C ARG A 5 -21.20 -13.53 16.68
N GLY A 6 -21.82 -14.20 17.67
CA GLY A 6 -21.95 -15.66 17.72
C GLY A 6 -22.72 -16.19 16.52
N ALA A 7 -23.87 -15.59 16.19
CA ALA A 7 -24.69 -15.95 15.03
C ALA A 7 -23.93 -15.80 13.71
N ALA A 8 -23.23 -14.68 13.53
CA ALA A 8 -22.40 -14.46 12.33
C ALA A 8 -21.23 -15.46 12.24
N ALA A 9 -20.59 -15.81 13.36
CA ALA A 9 -19.53 -16.82 13.40
C ALA A 9 -20.08 -18.21 13.04
N PHE A 10 -21.25 -18.59 13.57
CA PHE A 10 -21.91 -19.84 13.23
C PHE A 10 -22.19 -19.93 11.71
N ALA A 11 -22.73 -18.87 11.10
CA ALA A 11 -22.98 -18.86 9.66
C ALA A 11 -21.70 -19.09 8.83
N VAL A 12 -20.57 -18.50 9.23
CA VAL A 12 -19.28 -18.71 8.55
C VAL A 12 -18.79 -20.14 8.75
N TRP A 13 -18.89 -20.68 9.96
CA TRP A 13 -18.48 -22.07 10.24
C TRP A 13 -19.34 -23.10 9.52
N TYR A 14 -20.64 -22.87 9.45
CA TYR A 14 -21.57 -23.70 8.67
C TYR A 14 -21.12 -23.81 7.21
N LEU A 15 -20.88 -22.67 6.55
CA LEU A 15 -20.41 -22.64 5.16
C LEU A 15 -19.07 -23.34 4.98
N ARG A 16 -18.15 -23.24 5.95
CA ARG A 16 -16.87 -23.95 5.91
C ARG A 16 -17.03 -25.47 6.02
N ALA A 17 -17.89 -25.89 6.94
CA ALA A 17 -18.19 -27.31 7.11
C ALA A 17 -18.80 -27.90 5.83
N VAL A 18 -19.78 -27.19 5.24
CA VAL A 18 -20.40 -27.59 3.98
C VAL A 18 -19.40 -27.60 2.82
N ALA A 19 -18.53 -26.60 2.72
CA ALA A 19 -17.47 -26.58 1.71
C ALA A 19 -16.51 -27.77 1.85
N PHE A 20 -16.11 -28.09 3.08
CA PHE A 20 -15.25 -29.23 3.38
C PHE A 20 -15.91 -30.56 2.97
N VAL A 21 -17.19 -30.76 3.32
CA VAL A 21 -17.96 -31.94 2.93
C VAL A 21 -18.06 -32.06 1.39
N ASN A 22 -18.32 -30.93 0.69
CA ASN A 22 -18.37 -30.91 -0.77
C ASN A 22 -17.02 -31.30 -1.41
N PHE A 23 -15.91 -30.79 -0.89
CA PHE A 23 -14.58 -31.17 -1.38
C PHE A 23 -14.27 -32.65 -1.09
N LEU A 24 -14.59 -33.12 0.10
CA LEU A 24 -14.39 -34.53 0.46
C LEU A 24 -15.22 -35.45 -0.45
N SER A 25 -16.49 -35.11 -0.68
CA SER A 25 -17.37 -35.84 -1.60
C SER A 25 -16.85 -35.83 -3.03
N ALA A 26 -16.32 -34.69 -3.49
CA ALA A 26 -15.73 -34.55 -4.82
C ALA A 26 -14.48 -35.43 -5.01
N VAL A 27 -13.61 -35.51 -4.00
CA VAL A 27 -12.44 -36.41 -3.99
C VAL A 27 -12.88 -37.86 -3.99
N TRP A 28 -13.88 -38.21 -3.17
CA TRP A 28 -14.42 -39.56 -3.08
C TRP A 28 -15.00 -40.06 -4.41
N VAL A 29 -15.77 -39.18 -5.11
CA VAL A 29 -16.31 -39.46 -6.46
C VAL A 29 -15.19 -39.63 -7.48
N SER A 30 -14.13 -38.81 -7.41
CA SER A 30 -13.01 -38.91 -8.36
C SER A 30 -12.16 -40.16 -8.17
N LEU A 31 -12.23 -40.83 -7.03
CA LEU A 31 -11.60 -42.11 -6.75
C LEU A 31 -12.42 -43.33 -7.25
N GLY A 32 -13.48 -43.11 -8.06
CA GLY A 32 -14.25 -44.17 -8.70
C GLY A 32 -15.26 -44.87 -7.79
N GLN A 33 -15.57 -44.31 -6.65
CA GLN A 33 -16.61 -44.83 -5.77
C GLN A 33 -17.97 -44.29 -6.21
N ASP A 34 -18.92 -45.15 -6.49
CA ASP A 34 -20.26 -44.80 -6.99
C ASP A 34 -21.12 -44.19 -5.87
N VAL A 35 -20.97 -42.86 -5.69
CA VAL A 35 -21.74 -42.09 -4.70
C VAL A 35 -23.21 -41.94 -5.11
N ARG A 36 -23.56 -42.25 -6.38
CA ARG A 36 -24.93 -42.10 -6.89
C ARG A 36 -25.95 -42.99 -6.17
N ARG A 37 -25.54 -44.19 -5.72
CA ARG A 37 -26.43 -45.08 -4.96
C ARG A 37 -26.63 -44.65 -3.51
N HIS A 38 -25.70 -43.90 -2.93
CA HIS A 38 -25.76 -43.44 -1.53
C HIS A 38 -26.42 -42.08 -1.34
N ASN A 39 -26.47 -41.23 -2.38
CA ASN A 39 -26.97 -39.86 -2.26
C ASN A 39 -28.51 -39.71 -2.23
N GLN A 40 -29.26 -40.76 -2.51
CA GLN A 40 -30.72 -40.74 -2.34
C GLN A 40 -31.16 -40.74 -0.86
N GLU A 41 -30.24 -41.07 0.06
CA GLU A 41 -30.50 -41.16 1.50
C GLU A 41 -29.82 -40.04 2.33
N ASN A 42 -29.13 -39.06 1.71
CA ASN A 42 -28.28 -38.11 2.40
C ASN A 42 -28.98 -36.76 2.69
N LEU A 43 -28.42 -36.02 3.70
CA LEU A 43 -28.82 -34.71 4.12
C LEU A 43 -28.84 -33.67 2.97
N PHE A 44 -30.02 -33.14 2.67
CA PHE A 44 -30.20 -32.09 1.69
C PHE A 44 -30.09 -30.71 2.36
N THR A 45 -29.09 -29.92 1.99
CA THR A 45 -28.97 -28.52 2.39
C THR A 45 -28.75 -27.66 1.14
N PRO A 46 -28.96 -26.32 1.20
CA PRO A 46 -28.86 -25.46 0.00
C PRO A 46 -27.55 -25.59 -0.77
N TYR A 47 -26.48 -26.03 -0.11
CA TYR A 47 -25.14 -26.11 -0.67
C TYR A 47 -24.59 -27.54 -0.79
N LEU A 48 -25.37 -28.55 -0.44
CA LEU A 48 -25.05 -29.98 -0.53
C LEU A 48 -25.88 -30.72 -1.61
N LEU A 49 -26.60 -29.96 -2.46
CA LEU A 49 -27.43 -30.55 -3.53
C LEU A 49 -26.61 -31.25 -4.59
N THR A 50 -25.37 -30.82 -4.83
CA THR A 50 -24.49 -31.39 -5.84
C THR A 50 -23.10 -31.59 -5.25
N ALA A 51 -22.68 -32.85 -5.09
CA ALA A 51 -21.31 -33.16 -4.75
C ALA A 51 -20.38 -32.77 -5.91
N GLY A 52 -19.44 -31.89 -5.68
CA GLY A 52 -18.50 -31.46 -6.71
C GLY A 52 -17.53 -30.37 -6.29
N PHE A 53 -16.42 -30.26 -7.01
CA PHE A 53 -15.42 -29.21 -6.76
C PHE A 53 -15.99 -27.82 -6.95
N ALA A 54 -16.91 -27.60 -7.90
CA ALA A 54 -17.53 -26.31 -8.16
C ALA A 54 -18.41 -25.84 -6.98
N SER A 55 -19.25 -26.73 -6.42
CA SER A 55 -20.09 -26.39 -5.24
C SER A 55 -19.24 -26.19 -3.99
N GLY A 56 -18.17 -26.97 -3.81
CA GLY A 56 -17.18 -26.77 -2.75
C GLY A 56 -16.47 -25.42 -2.87
N ALA A 57 -16.01 -25.07 -4.06
CA ALA A 57 -15.38 -23.77 -4.33
C ALA A 57 -16.35 -22.59 -4.13
N PHE A 58 -17.60 -22.73 -4.58
CA PHE A 58 -18.64 -21.72 -4.38
C PHE A 58 -18.91 -21.46 -2.89
N THR A 59 -19.14 -22.52 -2.11
CA THR A 59 -19.41 -22.40 -0.67
C THR A 59 -18.18 -21.93 0.11
N ALA A 60 -16.97 -22.36 -0.25
CA ALA A 60 -15.73 -21.84 0.32
C ALA A 60 -15.57 -20.34 0.05
N PHE A 61 -15.86 -19.90 -1.18
CA PHE A 61 -15.83 -18.49 -1.54
C PHE A 61 -16.85 -17.67 -0.73
N LEU A 62 -18.08 -18.18 -0.57
CA LEU A 62 -19.10 -17.55 0.25
C LEU A 62 -18.66 -17.49 1.72
N ALA A 63 -18.06 -18.54 2.28
CA ALA A 63 -17.53 -18.53 3.64
C ALA A 63 -16.44 -17.45 3.82
N VAL A 64 -15.52 -17.28 2.84
CA VAL A 64 -14.49 -16.23 2.87
C VAL A 64 -15.10 -14.83 2.79
N THR A 65 -16.09 -14.62 1.91
CA THR A 65 -16.73 -13.31 1.75
C THR A 65 -17.60 -12.93 2.94
N MET A 66 -18.29 -13.91 3.54
CA MET A 66 -19.02 -13.75 4.80
C MET A 66 -18.08 -13.42 5.98
N ARG A 67 -16.91 -14.09 6.08
CA ARG A 67 -15.87 -13.73 7.06
C ARG A 67 -15.42 -12.27 6.91
N ARG A 68 -15.40 -11.75 5.69
CA ARG A 68 -15.10 -10.35 5.39
C ARG A 68 -16.28 -9.41 5.59
N ARG A 69 -17.35 -9.84 6.26
CA ARG A 69 -18.53 -9.05 6.59
C ARG A 69 -19.24 -8.43 5.37
N LYS A 70 -19.10 -9.02 4.17
CA LYS A 70 -19.69 -8.48 2.95
C LYS A 70 -21.22 -8.58 2.93
N ARG A 71 -21.89 -7.42 2.83
CA ARG A 71 -23.35 -7.33 2.79
C ARG A 71 -23.96 -8.06 1.59
N ALA A 72 -23.34 -7.96 0.42
CA ALA A 72 -23.80 -8.65 -0.78
C ALA A 72 -23.76 -10.19 -0.63
N ALA A 73 -22.72 -10.73 0.02
CA ALA A 73 -22.63 -12.16 0.30
C ALA A 73 -23.70 -12.61 1.29
N TRP A 74 -23.98 -11.79 2.30
CA TRP A 74 -25.06 -12.05 3.24
C TRP A 74 -26.43 -12.08 2.55
N ILE A 75 -26.75 -11.08 1.69
CA ILE A 75 -28.00 -11.04 0.91
C ILE A 75 -28.12 -12.29 0.04
N LEU A 76 -27.07 -12.64 -0.70
CA LEU A 76 -27.07 -13.83 -1.56
C LEU A 76 -27.35 -15.12 -0.76
N ASN A 77 -26.66 -15.31 0.38
CA ASN A 77 -26.89 -16.47 1.24
C ASN A 77 -28.30 -16.48 1.80
N LEU A 78 -28.82 -15.33 2.25
CA LEU A 78 -30.18 -15.23 2.79
C LEU A 78 -31.24 -15.55 1.73
N CYS A 79 -31.08 -15.02 0.51
CA CYS A 79 -32.01 -15.29 -0.59
C CYS A 79 -31.97 -16.78 -1.01
N LEU A 80 -30.79 -17.33 -1.22
CA LEU A 80 -30.63 -18.73 -1.64
C LEU A 80 -31.14 -19.70 -0.57
N SER A 81 -30.71 -19.53 0.68
CA SER A 81 -31.09 -20.43 1.76
C SER A 81 -32.53 -20.24 2.21
N GLY A 82 -33.04 -18.99 2.14
CA GLY A 82 -34.44 -18.70 2.42
C GLY A 82 -35.40 -19.29 1.39
N ALA A 83 -35.07 -19.16 0.09
CA ALA A 83 -35.84 -19.79 -0.98
C ALA A 83 -35.80 -21.33 -0.86
N PHE A 84 -34.61 -21.90 -0.59
CA PHE A 84 -34.49 -23.33 -0.36
C PHE A 84 -35.33 -23.80 0.85
N LEU A 85 -35.27 -23.08 1.97
CA LEU A 85 -36.04 -23.39 3.17
C LEU A 85 -37.55 -23.37 2.87
N GLY A 86 -38.03 -22.37 2.12
CA GLY A 86 -39.42 -22.26 1.73
C GLY A 86 -39.88 -23.41 0.83
N LEU A 87 -39.11 -23.71 -0.22
CA LEU A 87 -39.41 -24.82 -1.13
C LEU A 87 -39.33 -26.18 -0.42
N PHE A 88 -38.34 -26.37 0.46
CA PHE A 88 -38.16 -27.62 1.18
C PHE A 88 -39.26 -27.81 2.24
N ALA A 89 -39.67 -26.73 2.93
CA ALA A 89 -40.82 -26.76 3.83
C ALA A 89 -42.10 -27.14 3.09
N LEU A 90 -42.31 -26.62 1.88
CA LEU A 90 -43.42 -27.01 1.01
C LEU A 90 -43.33 -28.48 0.59
N ALA A 91 -42.15 -28.95 0.23
CA ALA A 91 -41.93 -30.36 -0.12
C ALA A 91 -42.22 -31.31 1.05
N MET A 92 -42.04 -30.89 2.30
CA MET A 92 -42.42 -31.66 3.49
C MET A 92 -43.93 -31.89 3.64
N ALA A 93 -44.79 -31.24 2.83
CA ALA A 93 -46.21 -31.55 2.74
C ALA A 93 -46.44 -32.94 2.14
N PHE A 94 -45.52 -33.45 1.30
CA PHE A 94 -45.60 -34.80 0.70
C PHE A 94 -45.20 -35.88 1.71
N PRO A 95 -46.07 -36.92 1.91
CA PRO A 95 -45.80 -37.97 2.88
C PRO A 95 -44.51 -38.74 2.69
N GLU A 96 -44.10 -38.92 1.44
CA GLU A 96 -42.85 -39.62 1.06
C GLU A 96 -41.60 -38.91 1.58
N ILE A 97 -41.55 -37.60 1.46
CA ILE A 97 -40.45 -36.77 1.92
C ILE A 97 -40.48 -36.63 3.47
N ARG A 98 -41.65 -36.44 4.04
CA ARG A 98 -41.85 -36.23 5.48
C ARG A 98 -41.52 -37.47 6.33
N ARG A 99 -41.67 -38.68 5.77
CA ARG A 99 -41.39 -39.92 6.49
C ARG A 99 -39.90 -40.17 6.74
N GLN A 100 -39.03 -39.49 6.02
CA GLN A 100 -37.61 -39.70 6.12
C GLN A 100 -37.00 -38.79 7.24
N PRO A 101 -36.37 -39.36 8.31
CA PRO A 101 -35.89 -38.56 9.46
C PRO A 101 -34.77 -37.60 9.07
N GLN A 102 -33.94 -37.91 8.06
CA GLN A 102 -32.87 -37.06 7.57
C GLN A 102 -33.40 -35.72 7.00
N ASN A 103 -34.63 -35.70 6.46
CA ASN A 103 -35.22 -34.49 5.91
C ASN A 103 -35.56 -33.49 7.01
N TRP A 104 -35.97 -33.97 8.19
CA TRP A 104 -36.22 -33.11 9.36
C TRP A 104 -34.90 -32.50 9.86
N VAL A 105 -33.83 -33.25 9.89
CA VAL A 105 -32.51 -32.74 10.26
C VAL A 105 -32.04 -31.69 9.25
N SER A 106 -32.20 -31.93 7.96
CA SER A 106 -31.88 -30.97 6.88
C SER A 106 -32.69 -29.68 7.00
N LEU A 107 -33.98 -29.80 7.28
CA LEU A 107 -34.87 -28.65 7.51
C LEU A 107 -34.41 -27.84 8.73
N ALA A 108 -34.14 -28.51 9.85
CA ALA A 108 -33.69 -27.88 11.07
C ALA A 108 -32.35 -27.16 10.91
N LEU A 109 -31.36 -27.78 10.24
CA LEU A 109 -30.06 -27.18 9.95
C LEU A 109 -30.20 -25.95 9.04
N THR A 110 -31.03 -26.02 8.01
CA THR A 110 -31.29 -24.90 7.09
C THR A 110 -31.99 -23.76 7.81
N ALA A 111 -33.00 -24.07 8.62
CA ALA A 111 -33.69 -23.08 9.43
C ALA A 111 -32.76 -22.41 10.45
N ALA A 112 -31.90 -23.18 11.12
CA ALA A 112 -30.89 -22.65 12.05
C ALA A 112 -29.88 -21.71 11.33
N PHE A 113 -29.45 -22.09 10.11
CA PHE A 113 -28.58 -21.26 9.29
C PHE A 113 -29.26 -19.94 8.88
N VAL A 114 -30.50 -19.97 8.39
CA VAL A 114 -31.29 -18.78 8.04
C VAL A 114 -31.52 -17.91 9.28
N ALA A 115 -31.87 -18.49 10.40
CA ALA A 115 -32.05 -17.77 11.67
C ALA A 115 -30.75 -17.08 12.10
N ALA A 116 -29.61 -17.75 11.96
CA ALA A 116 -28.30 -17.17 12.25
C ALA A 116 -27.95 -15.99 11.30
N LEU A 117 -28.29 -16.10 10.01
CA LEU A 117 -28.14 -15.00 9.05
C LEU A 117 -28.98 -13.78 9.45
N VAL A 118 -30.24 -13.98 9.84
CA VAL A 118 -31.14 -12.90 10.28
C VAL A 118 -30.65 -12.27 11.58
N ALA A 119 -30.30 -13.09 12.58
CA ALA A 119 -29.79 -12.61 13.87
C ALA A 119 -28.48 -11.85 13.72
N GLY A 120 -27.58 -12.32 12.82
CA GLY A 120 -26.29 -11.71 12.54
C GLY A 120 -26.31 -10.53 11.56
N ARG A 121 -27.47 -10.07 11.08
CA ARG A 121 -27.60 -9.08 9.98
C ARG A 121 -26.76 -7.81 10.16
N ARG A 122 -26.63 -7.32 11.40
CA ARG A 122 -25.87 -6.10 11.73
C ARG A 122 -24.36 -6.25 11.59
N GLU A 123 -23.87 -7.48 11.56
CA GLU A 123 -22.45 -7.80 11.43
C GLU A 123 -21.98 -7.79 9.96
N PHE A 124 -22.90 -7.76 8.98
CA PHE A 124 -22.59 -7.78 7.54
C PHE A 124 -22.81 -6.41 6.92
N TYR A 125 -21.89 -5.50 7.16
CA TYR A 125 -21.98 -4.08 6.82
C TYR A 125 -21.11 -3.66 5.64
N ALA A 126 -20.10 -4.48 5.25
CA ALA A 126 -19.12 -4.09 4.23
C ALA A 126 -19.77 -3.97 2.84
N LYS A 127 -19.69 -2.76 2.27
CA LYS A 127 -20.22 -2.42 0.95
C LYS A 127 -19.29 -2.94 -0.16
N GLY A 128 -19.87 -3.36 -1.29
CA GLY A 128 -19.15 -3.68 -2.52
C GLY A 128 -18.92 -2.43 -3.38
N ASP A 129 -18.12 -2.59 -4.43
CA ASP A 129 -17.98 -1.57 -5.46
C ASP A 129 -19.27 -1.48 -6.30
N ARG A 130 -19.73 -0.28 -6.62
CA ARG A 130 -20.94 -0.04 -7.44
C ARG A 130 -20.84 -0.61 -8.85
N SER A 131 -19.63 -0.78 -9.38
CA SER A 131 -19.38 -1.36 -10.71
C SER A 131 -19.43 -2.89 -10.74
N ASN A 132 -19.44 -3.56 -9.58
CA ASN A 132 -19.36 -5.01 -9.48
C ASN A 132 -20.47 -5.76 -10.25
N PRO A 133 -21.75 -5.34 -10.22
CA PRO A 133 -22.79 -6.05 -10.98
C PRO A 133 -22.54 -6.04 -12.47
N LYS A 134 -22.12 -4.89 -13.03
CA LYS A 134 -21.79 -4.77 -14.47
C LYS A 134 -20.57 -5.62 -14.83
N LEU A 135 -19.53 -5.58 -13.99
CA LEU A 135 -18.33 -6.38 -14.20
C LEU A 135 -18.63 -7.88 -14.09
N ALA A 136 -19.43 -8.30 -13.09
CA ALA A 136 -19.81 -9.70 -12.93
C ALA A 136 -20.64 -10.20 -14.12
N ALA A 137 -21.56 -9.37 -14.63
CA ALA A 137 -22.33 -9.69 -15.83
C ALA A 137 -21.42 -9.82 -17.07
N ALA A 138 -20.47 -8.89 -17.25
CA ALA A 138 -19.52 -8.95 -18.37
C ALA A 138 -18.60 -10.18 -18.30
N VAL A 139 -18.05 -10.47 -17.10
CA VAL A 139 -17.22 -11.67 -16.86
C VAL A 139 -18.06 -12.94 -17.02
N GLY A 140 -19.31 -12.95 -16.55
CA GLY A 140 -20.23 -14.07 -16.70
C GLY A 140 -20.55 -14.36 -18.16
N ALA A 141 -21.01 -13.35 -18.92
CA ALA A 141 -21.36 -13.50 -20.32
C ALA A 141 -20.16 -13.85 -21.21
N GLY A 142 -19.07 -13.06 -21.09
CA GLY A 142 -17.85 -13.29 -21.87
C GLY A 142 -17.14 -14.58 -21.47
N GLY A 143 -17.11 -14.89 -20.19
CA GLY A 143 -16.53 -16.13 -19.67
C GLY A 143 -17.35 -17.36 -20.07
N LEU A 144 -18.69 -17.30 -20.02
CA LEU A 144 -19.54 -18.41 -20.47
C LEU A 144 -19.35 -18.68 -21.96
N LEU A 145 -19.29 -17.63 -22.77
CA LEU A 145 -19.01 -17.75 -24.22
C LEU A 145 -17.63 -18.39 -24.45
N ALA A 146 -16.59 -17.88 -23.81
CA ALA A 146 -15.22 -18.38 -23.98
C ALA A 146 -15.07 -19.84 -23.51
N THR A 147 -15.61 -20.16 -22.32
CA THR A 147 -15.53 -21.52 -21.76
C THR A 147 -16.39 -22.52 -22.54
N SER A 148 -17.56 -22.11 -23.05
CA SER A 148 -18.40 -22.97 -23.88
C SER A 148 -17.76 -23.30 -25.22
N LEU A 149 -17.10 -22.31 -25.85
CA LEU A 149 -16.32 -22.52 -27.08
C LEU A 149 -15.12 -23.44 -26.83
N LEU A 150 -14.40 -23.24 -25.73
CA LEU A 150 -13.27 -24.09 -25.36
C LEU A 150 -13.72 -25.52 -25.06
N ALA A 151 -14.83 -25.69 -24.36
CA ALA A 151 -15.44 -27.02 -24.14
C ALA A 151 -15.84 -27.68 -25.46
N ALA A 152 -16.45 -26.93 -26.39
CA ALA A 152 -16.80 -27.45 -27.72
C ALA A 152 -15.56 -27.88 -28.51
N LEU A 153 -14.47 -27.14 -28.47
CA LEU A 153 -13.20 -27.51 -29.11
C LEU A 153 -12.60 -28.78 -28.48
N LEU A 154 -12.61 -28.88 -27.15
CA LEU A 154 -12.15 -30.09 -26.46
C LEU A 154 -12.97 -31.31 -26.84
N VAL A 155 -14.30 -31.20 -26.87
CA VAL A 155 -15.20 -32.26 -27.33
C VAL A 155 -14.91 -32.59 -28.77
N THR A 156 -14.76 -31.60 -29.67
CA THR A 156 -14.46 -31.85 -31.10
C THR A 156 -13.14 -32.58 -31.29
N ALA A 157 -12.12 -32.26 -30.51
CA ALA A 157 -10.80 -32.91 -30.61
C ALA A 157 -10.77 -34.34 -30.02
N THR A 158 -11.73 -34.70 -29.18
CA THR A 158 -11.70 -35.96 -28.41
C THR A 158 -12.92 -36.84 -28.59
N ASP A 159 -13.88 -36.41 -29.40
CA ASP A 159 -15.09 -37.20 -29.70
C ASP A 159 -14.71 -38.52 -30.38
N ARG A 160 -15.12 -39.63 -29.75
CA ARG A 160 -14.91 -41.01 -30.22
C ARG A 160 -16.18 -41.63 -30.74
N SER A 161 -17.23 -40.84 -30.93
CA SER A 161 -18.51 -41.37 -31.45
C SER A 161 -18.39 -41.79 -32.90
N SER A 162 -19.00 -42.90 -33.25
CA SER A 162 -19.11 -43.40 -34.63
C SER A 162 -20.18 -42.67 -35.45
N ALA A 163 -21.00 -41.82 -34.83
CA ALA A 163 -22.06 -41.07 -35.50
C ALA A 163 -21.56 -39.65 -35.87
N PRO A 164 -21.86 -39.11 -37.07
CA PRO A 164 -21.47 -37.78 -37.45
C PRO A 164 -22.23 -36.74 -36.59
N SER A 165 -21.54 -35.97 -35.78
CA SER A 165 -22.10 -34.89 -34.98
C SER A 165 -21.68 -33.54 -35.54
N THR A 166 -22.61 -32.57 -35.55
CA THR A 166 -22.35 -31.22 -36.01
C THR A 166 -21.60 -30.40 -34.93
N PHE A 167 -20.89 -29.35 -35.33
CA PHE A 167 -20.22 -28.44 -34.37
C PHE A 167 -21.21 -27.82 -33.37
N LEU A 168 -22.44 -27.52 -33.81
CA LEU A 168 -23.48 -26.97 -32.95
C LEU A 168 -23.91 -27.95 -31.85
N GLU A 169 -24.03 -29.25 -32.18
CA GLU A 169 -24.35 -30.30 -31.20
C GLU A 169 -23.23 -30.48 -30.19
N ARG A 170 -21.98 -30.47 -30.62
CA ARG A 170 -20.80 -30.50 -29.74
C ARG A 170 -20.71 -29.26 -28.85
N TRP A 171 -20.99 -28.08 -29.38
CA TRP A 171 -21.06 -26.84 -28.61
C TRP A 171 -22.19 -26.89 -27.58
N ARG A 172 -23.40 -27.34 -28.00
CA ARG A 172 -24.54 -27.54 -27.10
C ARG A 172 -24.20 -28.52 -25.98
N TYR A 173 -23.56 -29.64 -26.29
CA TYR A 173 -23.09 -30.61 -25.32
C TYR A 173 -22.09 -30.00 -24.33
N GLY A 174 -21.07 -29.33 -24.81
CA GLY A 174 -20.08 -28.65 -23.97
C GLY A 174 -20.69 -27.54 -23.09
N ALA A 175 -21.61 -26.72 -23.63
CA ALA A 175 -22.31 -25.70 -22.89
C ALA A 175 -23.24 -26.26 -21.80
N LEU A 176 -23.96 -27.33 -22.08
CA LEU A 176 -24.79 -28.01 -21.08
C LEU A 176 -23.94 -28.61 -19.96
N ARG A 177 -22.79 -29.19 -20.29
CA ARG A 177 -21.85 -29.71 -19.27
C ARG A 177 -21.22 -28.66 -18.37
N LEU A 178 -21.04 -27.43 -18.84
CA LEU A 178 -20.58 -26.33 -18.00
C LEU A 178 -21.59 -25.96 -16.92
N VAL A 179 -22.89 -26.14 -17.19
CA VAL A 179 -23.98 -25.72 -16.29
C VAL A 179 -24.50 -26.88 -15.45
N SER A 180 -24.54 -28.09 -15.98
CA SER A 180 -25.07 -29.27 -15.29
C SER A 180 -23.98 -30.26 -14.88
N VAL A 181 -23.96 -30.58 -13.58
CA VAL A 181 -23.01 -31.56 -13.00
C VAL A 181 -23.41 -33.01 -13.31
N THR A 182 -24.68 -33.25 -13.76
CA THR A 182 -25.26 -34.56 -14.02
C THR A 182 -25.54 -34.76 -15.50
N ALA A 183 -24.47 -34.86 -16.31
CA ALA A 183 -24.60 -34.96 -17.77
C ALA A 183 -25.03 -36.36 -18.31
N ASP A 184 -25.22 -37.35 -17.46
CA ASP A 184 -25.64 -38.69 -17.90
C ASP A 184 -27.11 -38.73 -18.36
N ASP A 185 -27.95 -37.80 -17.97
CA ASP A 185 -29.36 -37.74 -18.36
C ASP A 185 -29.61 -37.04 -19.70
N TYR A 186 -28.61 -36.31 -20.22
CA TYR A 186 -28.71 -35.65 -21.52
C TYR A 186 -27.87 -36.36 -22.56
N ARG A 187 -28.40 -37.46 -23.10
CA ARG A 187 -27.87 -38.09 -24.32
C ARG A 187 -28.07 -37.15 -25.51
N VAL A 188 -27.20 -36.17 -25.64
CA VAL A 188 -27.15 -35.34 -26.84
C VAL A 188 -26.31 -36.09 -27.87
N ALA A 189 -26.94 -36.66 -28.90
CA ALA A 189 -26.33 -37.15 -30.12
C ALA A 189 -25.23 -38.24 -29.98
N GLY A 190 -25.28 -39.09 -28.96
CA GLY A 190 -24.33 -40.20 -28.83
C GLY A 190 -22.86 -39.84 -28.67
N ILE A 191 -22.56 -38.57 -28.33
CA ILE A 191 -21.20 -38.07 -28.14
C ILE A 191 -20.54 -38.75 -26.94
N THR A 192 -19.38 -39.39 -27.16
CA THR A 192 -18.59 -40.07 -26.13
C THR A 192 -17.24 -39.38 -25.97
N THR A 193 -16.99 -38.84 -24.79
CA THR A 193 -15.73 -38.15 -24.46
C THR A 193 -14.92 -38.91 -23.41
N PRO A 194 -13.58 -38.86 -23.44
CA PRO A 194 -12.75 -39.40 -22.37
C PRO A 194 -13.02 -38.74 -21.03
N THR A 195 -12.87 -39.45 -19.91
CA THR A 195 -13.13 -38.95 -18.54
C THR A 195 -12.34 -37.67 -18.18
N TRP A 196 -11.12 -37.50 -18.72
CA TRP A 196 -10.33 -36.32 -18.47
C TRP A 196 -10.96 -35.03 -19.07
N VAL A 197 -11.75 -35.16 -20.16
CA VAL A 197 -12.48 -33.99 -20.74
C VAL A 197 -13.54 -33.50 -19.75
N ASP A 198 -14.20 -34.43 -19.06
CA ASP A 198 -15.20 -34.11 -18.05
C ASP A 198 -14.57 -33.37 -16.88
N VAL A 199 -13.39 -33.81 -16.44
CA VAL A 199 -12.60 -33.11 -15.42
C VAL A 199 -12.21 -31.73 -15.90
N ALA A 200 -11.73 -31.60 -17.14
CA ALA A 200 -11.33 -30.29 -17.69
C ALA A 200 -12.51 -29.31 -17.79
N VAL A 201 -13.69 -29.77 -18.25
CA VAL A 201 -14.91 -28.95 -18.31
C VAL A 201 -15.37 -28.53 -16.91
N ASN A 202 -15.31 -29.41 -15.92
CA ASN A 202 -15.64 -29.09 -14.52
C ASN A 202 -14.66 -28.06 -13.92
N VAL A 203 -13.37 -28.13 -14.24
CA VAL A 203 -12.37 -27.15 -13.83
C VAL A 203 -12.67 -25.79 -14.47
N LEU A 204 -13.01 -25.75 -15.77
CA LEU A 204 -13.40 -24.53 -16.47
C LEU A 204 -14.65 -23.89 -15.87
N SER A 205 -15.68 -24.69 -15.58
CA SER A 205 -16.90 -24.24 -14.92
C SER A 205 -16.60 -23.65 -13.53
N THR A 206 -15.81 -24.37 -12.74
CA THR A 206 -15.39 -23.89 -11.41
C THR A 206 -14.63 -22.57 -11.50
N ALA A 207 -13.69 -22.46 -12.43
CA ALA A 207 -12.91 -21.24 -12.64
C ALA A 207 -13.81 -20.06 -13.07
N LEU A 208 -14.78 -20.31 -13.95
CA LEU A 208 -15.77 -19.31 -14.37
C LEU A 208 -16.61 -18.82 -13.19
N VAL A 209 -17.17 -19.76 -12.41
CA VAL A 209 -17.96 -19.41 -11.21
C VAL A 209 -17.14 -18.54 -10.24
N LEU A 210 -15.90 -18.96 -9.95
CA LEU A 210 -15.01 -18.20 -9.07
C LEU A 210 -14.67 -16.82 -9.63
N ALA A 211 -14.47 -16.70 -10.94
CA ALA A 211 -14.20 -15.40 -11.60
C ALA A 211 -15.41 -14.47 -11.51
N VAL A 212 -16.62 -14.97 -11.75
CA VAL A 212 -17.87 -14.19 -11.63
C VAL A 212 -18.10 -13.75 -10.19
N LEU A 213 -17.93 -14.67 -9.22
CA LEU A 213 -18.06 -14.35 -7.81
C LEU A 213 -16.99 -13.35 -7.35
N TYR A 214 -15.75 -13.51 -7.81
CA TYR A 214 -14.69 -12.54 -7.53
C TYR A 214 -15.04 -11.15 -8.07
N ALA A 215 -15.56 -11.07 -9.29
CA ALA A 215 -16.02 -9.81 -9.89
C ALA A 215 -17.20 -9.19 -9.12
N ALA A 216 -18.20 -10.02 -8.74
CA ALA A 216 -19.38 -9.59 -8.00
C ALA A 216 -19.06 -9.08 -6.59
N PHE A 217 -18.09 -9.71 -5.91
CA PHE A 217 -17.76 -9.40 -4.52
C PHE A 217 -16.45 -8.63 -4.36
N ARG A 218 -15.90 -8.06 -5.43
CA ARG A 218 -14.70 -7.25 -5.37
C ARG A 218 -14.89 -6.07 -4.42
N SER A 219 -13.95 -5.83 -3.51
CA SER A 219 -13.91 -4.60 -2.72
C SER A 219 -13.49 -3.43 -3.62
N ARG A 220 -13.98 -2.23 -3.33
CA ARG A 220 -13.47 -1.01 -3.97
C ARG A 220 -11.95 -0.99 -3.82
N ARG A 221 -11.23 -0.89 -4.95
CA ARG A 221 -9.76 -1.00 -4.99
C ARG A 221 -9.07 0.34 -4.93
N ALA A 222 -9.76 1.38 -5.31
CA ALA A 222 -9.22 2.72 -5.34
C ALA A 222 -10.23 3.66 -4.68
N VAL A 223 -9.73 4.52 -3.85
CA VAL A 223 -10.35 5.77 -3.44
C VAL A 223 -9.81 6.81 -4.41
N ASP A 224 -10.50 7.92 -4.58
CA ASP A 224 -10.04 8.99 -5.45
C ASP A 224 -8.66 9.46 -4.97
N PRO A 225 -7.67 9.61 -5.88
CA PRO A 225 -6.35 10.08 -5.52
C PRO A 225 -6.44 11.51 -4.99
N LEU A 226 -5.36 11.98 -4.36
CA LEU A 226 -5.26 13.32 -3.81
C LEU A 226 -5.66 14.38 -4.85
N THR A 227 -6.67 15.19 -4.51
CA THR A 227 -7.10 16.31 -5.36
C THR A 227 -6.19 17.52 -5.14
N ALA A 228 -6.18 18.47 -6.08
CA ALA A 228 -5.40 19.70 -5.93
C ALA A 228 -5.87 20.55 -4.72
N ASP A 229 -7.17 20.52 -4.41
CA ASP A 229 -7.72 21.19 -3.24
C ASP A 229 -7.28 20.52 -1.94
N ASP A 230 -7.33 19.17 -1.87
CA ASP A 230 -6.81 18.43 -0.73
C ASP A 230 -5.30 18.67 -0.55
N GLU A 231 -4.51 18.69 -1.63
CA GLU A 231 -3.08 18.97 -1.56
C GLU A 231 -2.81 20.35 -0.97
N LYS A 232 -3.54 21.39 -1.41
CA LYS A 232 -3.43 22.74 -0.87
C LYS A 232 -3.74 22.77 0.63
N ARG A 233 -4.86 22.18 1.04
CA ARG A 233 -5.27 22.13 2.45
C ARG A 233 -4.29 21.34 3.32
N LEU A 234 -3.71 20.25 2.80
CA LEU A 234 -2.65 19.51 3.51
C LEU A 234 -1.40 20.37 3.71
N ARG A 235 -0.99 21.16 2.70
CA ARG A 235 0.13 22.10 2.84
C ARG A 235 -0.13 23.13 3.93
N GLU A 236 -1.34 23.67 4.02
CA GLU A 236 -1.73 24.59 5.09
C GLU A 236 -1.66 23.95 6.49
N LEU A 237 -1.96 22.65 6.61
CA LEU A 237 -1.77 21.91 7.86
C LEU A 237 -0.28 21.68 8.18
N LEU A 238 0.51 21.34 7.17
CA LEU A 238 1.96 21.14 7.31
C LEU A 238 2.68 22.43 7.66
N ASP A 239 2.27 23.57 7.12
CA ASP A 239 2.84 24.86 7.46
C ASP A 239 2.59 25.25 8.94
N ARG A 240 1.47 24.81 9.52
CA ARG A 240 1.10 25.11 10.92
C ARG A 240 1.56 24.07 11.94
N HIS A 241 1.61 22.81 11.55
CA HIS A 241 1.80 21.68 12.47
C HIS A 241 2.85 20.66 11.97
N GLY A 242 3.54 20.94 10.85
CA GLY A 242 4.45 19.99 10.21
C GLY A 242 5.71 19.65 11.01
N GLU A 243 6.03 20.40 12.06
CA GLU A 243 7.17 20.15 12.94
C GLU A 243 7.04 18.85 13.78
N ARG A 244 5.81 18.35 13.97
CA ARG A 244 5.54 17.20 14.83
C ARG A 244 5.95 15.86 14.24
N ASP A 245 5.89 15.72 12.93
CA ASP A 245 6.21 14.47 12.25
C ASP A 245 7.12 14.72 11.05
N SER A 246 8.33 14.20 11.10
CA SER A 246 9.30 14.24 10.00
C SER A 246 8.78 13.59 8.72
N LEU A 247 7.85 12.63 8.84
CA LEU A 247 7.23 11.91 7.73
C LEU A 247 5.98 12.62 7.19
N GLY A 248 5.52 13.70 7.84
CA GLY A 248 4.26 14.37 7.52
C GLY A 248 4.19 14.88 6.07
N TYR A 249 5.29 15.39 5.50
CA TYR A 249 5.31 15.89 4.14
C TYR A 249 5.04 14.80 3.07
N PHE A 250 5.36 13.53 3.36
CA PHE A 250 5.09 12.41 2.45
C PHE A 250 3.59 12.09 2.31
N ALA A 251 2.72 12.70 3.12
CA ALA A 251 1.27 12.64 2.91
C ALA A 251 0.83 13.28 1.59
N LEU A 252 1.63 14.19 1.03
CA LEU A 252 1.38 14.87 -0.25
C LEU A 252 1.57 13.98 -1.49
N ARG A 253 1.90 12.70 -1.33
CA ARG A 253 1.96 11.75 -2.47
C ARG A 253 0.60 11.65 -3.16
N ARG A 254 0.59 11.87 -4.48
CA ARG A 254 -0.65 11.97 -5.28
C ARG A 254 -1.48 10.69 -5.35
N GLU A 255 -0.88 9.51 -5.13
CA GLU A 255 -1.62 8.25 -5.09
C GLU A 255 -2.31 7.97 -3.74
N LYS A 256 -2.13 8.82 -2.75
CA LYS A 256 -2.84 8.76 -1.47
C LYS A 256 -4.20 9.42 -1.57
N SER A 257 -5.08 9.03 -0.68
CA SER A 257 -6.38 9.63 -0.42
C SER A 257 -6.35 10.24 0.97
N VAL A 258 -7.25 11.14 1.26
CA VAL A 258 -7.30 11.86 2.52
C VAL A 258 -8.66 11.70 3.19
N CYS A 259 -8.65 11.44 4.48
CA CYS A 259 -9.83 11.48 5.33
C CYS A 259 -9.69 12.67 6.29
N TRP A 260 -10.59 13.64 6.18
CA TRP A 260 -10.58 14.85 6.96
C TRP A 260 -11.35 14.70 8.27
N SER A 261 -10.90 15.39 9.32
CA SER A 261 -11.75 15.64 10.49
C SER A 261 -12.94 16.53 10.11
N PRO A 262 -14.07 16.46 10.82
CA PRO A 262 -15.22 17.31 10.54
C PRO A 262 -14.93 18.82 10.60
N THR A 263 -13.94 19.19 11.41
CA THR A 263 -13.46 20.59 11.54
C THR A 263 -12.48 21.02 10.46
N GLY A 264 -11.95 20.06 9.66
CA GLY A 264 -10.88 20.33 8.70
C GLY A 264 -9.50 20.60 9.31
N LYS A 265 -9.36 20.53 10.65
CA LYS A 265 -8.11 20.83 11.36
C LYS A 265 -7.12 19.66 11.39
N ALA A 266 -7.56 18.46 11.07
CA ALA A 266 -6.71 17.28 10.97
C ALA A 266 -7.11 16.38 9.81
N ALA A 267 -6.16 15.55 9.36
CA ALA A 267 -6.38 14.61 8.26
C ALA A 267 -5.55 13.35 8.42
N VAL A 268 -6.06 12.21 7.93
CA VAL A 268 -5.33 10.95 7.76
C VAL A 268 -5.10 10.70 6.28
N ALA A 269 -3.85 10.65 5.86
CA ALA A 269 -3.46 10.29 4.49
C ALA A 269 -3.25 8.77 4.39
N TYR A 270 -3.93 8.12 3.44
CA TYR A 270 -3.91 6.67 3.32
C TYR A 270 -4.00 6.20 1.87
N ARG A 271 -3.71 4.92 1.63
CA ARG A 271 -3.86 4.26 0.32
C ARG A 271 -4.47 2.88 0.50
N VAL A 272 -5.38 2.49 -0.40
CA VAL A 272 -5.99 1.16 -0.34
C VAL A 272 -5.28 0.19 -1.27
N LEU A 273 -4.63 -0.83 -0.70
CA LEU A 273 -3.86 -1.84 -1.42
C LEU A 273 -4.25 -3.26 -0.96
N GLY A 274 -4.68 -4.10 -1.89
CA GLY A 274 -5.02 -5.50 -1.58
C GLY A 274 -6.14 -5.68 -0.52
N GLY A 275 -6.99 -4.65 -0.32
CA GLY A 275 -8.03 -4.64 0.72
C GLY A 275 -7.51 -4.24 2.10
N VAL A 276 -6.34 -3.62 2.17
CA VAL A 276 -5.79 -2.92 3.35
C VAL A 276 -5.88 -1.43 3.10
N SER A 277 -6.47 -0.68 4.04
CA SER A 277 -6.41 0.77 4.11
C SER A 277 -5.18 1.14 4.92
N LEU A 278 -4.09 1.47 4.23
CA LEU A 278 -2.79 1.72 4.82
C LEU A 278 -2.58 3.24 4.92
N ALA A 279 -2.61 3.78 6.13
CA ALA A 279 -2.19 5.14 6.42
C ALA A 279 -0.66 5.22 6.59
N SER A 280 -0.06 6.39 6.45
CA SER A 280 1.37 6.60 6.61
C SER A 280 1.64 7.76 7.55
N GLY A 281 2.53 7.54 8.51
CA GLY A 281 2.90 8.53 9.51
C GLY A 281 1.76 8.87 10.47
N ASP A 282 1.91 9.99 11.11
CA ASP A 282 0.93 10.53 12.04
C ASP A 282 -0.25 11.18 11.30
N PRO A 283 -1.41 11.36 11.93
CA PRO A 283 -2.43 12.24 11.39
C PRO A 283 -1.86 13.67 11.31
N LEU A 284 -2.11 14.32 10.17
CA LEU A 284 -1.65 15.71 9.98
C LEU A 284 -2.55 16.68 10.72
N GLY A 285 -1.97 17.80 11.14
CA GLY A 285 -2.69 18.92 11.73
C GLY A 285 -2.73 18.89 13.25
N ASP A 286 -3.75 19.54 13.81
CA ASP A 286 -3.94 19.73 15.24
C ASP A 286 -4.15 18.39 15.97
N PRO A 287 -3.32 18.03 16.97
CA PRO A 287 -3.47 16.79 17.73
C PRO A 287 -4.81 16.63 18.42
N GLU A 288 -5.43 17.73 18.86
CA GLU A 288 -6.76 17.68 19.47
C GLU A 288 -7.85 17.27 18.47
N ALA A 289 -7.61 17.50 17.17
CA ALA A 289 -8.51 17.10 16.08
C ALA A 289 -8.19 15.72 15.49
N TRP A 290 -7.08 15.05 15.86
CA TRP A 290 -6.69 13.73 15.35
C TRP A 290 -7.77 12.67 15.55
N PRO A 291 -8.42 12.54 16.73
CA PRO A 291 -9.53 11.60 16.90
C PRO A 291 -10.61 11.77 15.84
N GLY A 292 -10.95 13.03 15.53
CA GLY A 292 -11.94 13.39 14.52
C GLY A 292 -11.58 13.02 13.09
N ALA A 293 -10.30 12.79 12.76
CA ALA A 293 -9.85 12.29 11.46
C ALA A 293 -9.71 10.75 11.47
N ILE A 294 -9.27 10.17 12.58
CA ILE A 294 -9.09 8.72 12.75
C ILE A 294 -10.42 7.98 12.72
N GLU A 295 -11.44 8.46 13.44
CA GLU A 295 -12.75 7.80 13.49
C GLU A 295 -13.43 7.65 12.12
N PRO A 296 -13.57 8.70 11.29
CA PRO A 296 -14.14 8.58 9.95
C PRO A 296 -13.30 7.65 9.05
N TRP A 297 -11.96 7.71 9.13
CA TRP A 297 -11.09 6.81 8.38
C TRP A 297 -11.33 5.34 8.75
N LEU A 298 -11.40 5.01 10.05
CA LEU A 298 -11.73 3.67 10.53
C LEU A 298 -13.14 3.25 10.12
N ALA A 299 -14.11 4.17 10.20
CA ALA A 299 -15.49 3.92 9.77
C ALA A 299 -15.55 3.63 8.27
N GLU A 300 -14.81 4.37 7.45
CA GLU A 300 -14.72 4.14 6.02
C GLU A 300 -14.06 2.79 5.71
N ALA A 301 -12.94 2.47 6.35
CA ALA A 301 -12.27 1.19 6.20
C ALA A 301 -13.24 0.02 6.52
N ARG A 302 -13.96 0.12 7.65
CA ARG A 302 -14.97 -0.87 8.02
C ARG A 302 -16.11 -0.94 7.01
N ALA A 303 -16.64 0.22 6.57
CA ALA A 303 -17.74 0.26 5.60
C ALA A 303 -17.41 -0.42 4.26
N HIS A 304 -16.13 -0.45 3.87
CA HIS A 304 -15.67 -1.10 2.66
C HIS A 304 -15.05 -2.50 2.90
N GLY A 305 -14.97 -2.94 4.15
CA GLY A 305 -14.35 -4.21 4.53
C GLY A 305 -12.85 -4.23 4.26
N TRP A 306 -12.19 -3.08 4.33
CA TRP A 306 -10.75 -2.95 4.32
C TRP A 306 -10.20 -3.20 5.73
N ILE A 307 -8.96 -3.66 5.78
CA ILE A 307 -8.21 -3.81 7.02
C ILE A 307 -7.50 -2.48 7.27
N PRO A 308 -7.81 -1.75 8.36
CA PRO A 308 -7.07 -0.54 8.70
C PRO A 308 -5.68 -0.91 9.24
N ALA A 309 -4.67 -0.17 8.79
CA ALA A 309 -3.32 -0.24 9.31
C ALA A 309 -2.62 1.10 9.13
N VAL A 310 -1.67 1.42 10.02
CA VAL A 310 -0.83 2.62 9.93
C VAL A 310 0.62 2.20 9.90
N MET A 311 1.43 2.78 9.03
CA MET A 311 2.85 2.49 8.91
C MET A 311 3.69 3.73 9.25
N GLY A 312 4.62 3.58 10.19
CA GLY A 312 5.55 4.64 10.56
C GLY A 312 4.98 5.70 11.49
N ALA A 313 3.93 5.39 12.27
CA ALA A 313 3.42 6.31 13.28
C ALA A 313 4.43 6.55 14.40
N GLY A 314 4.51 7.79 14.88
CA GLY A 314 5.25 8.16 16.10
C GLY A 314 4.54 7.67 17.37
N GLU A 315 5.17 7.87 18.52
CA GLU A 315 4.66 7.39 19.80
C GLU A 315 3.38 8.13 20.23
N GLU A 316 3.33 9.46 20.04
CA GLU A 316 2.16 10.28 20.38
C GLU A 316 0.93 9.83 19.58
N ALA A 317 1.06 9.77 18.25
CA ALA A 317 -0.02 9.31 17.37
C ALA A 317 -0.37 7.85 17.61
N GLY A 318 0.62 6.99 17.87
CA GLY A 318 0.43 5.59 18.24
C GLY A 318 -0.49 5.44 19.43
N THR A 319 -0.32 6.28 20.45
CA THR A 319 -1.18 6.33 21.64
C THR A 319 -2.62 6.74 21.30
N VAL A 320 -2.80 7.73 20.42
CA VAL A 320 -4.14 8.17 19.97
C VAL A 320 -4.81 7.05 19.17
N TYR A 321 -4.12 6.43 18.22
CA TYR A 321 -4.65 5.30 17.47
C TYR A 321 -5.00 4.10 18.36
N ALA A 322 -4.21 3.83 19.40
CA ALA A 322 -4.48 2.74 20.35
C ALA A 322 -5.79 2.96 21.10
N ARG A 323 -6.12 4.20 21.49
CA ARG A 323 -7.42 4.56 22.10
C ARG A 323 -8.60 4.28 21.16
N HIS A 324 -8.37 4.22 19.84
CA HIS A 324 -9.36 3.87 18.82
C HIS A 324 -9.38 2.37 18.48
N GLY A 325 -8.62 1.55 19.23
CA GLY A 325 -8.65 0.08 19.17
C GLY A 325 -7.68 -0.54 18.19
N LEU A 326 -6.58 0.14 17.85
CA LEU A 326 -5.47 -0.46 17.13
C LEU A 326 -4.38 -0.90 18.12
N ASP A 327 -3.79 -2.08 17.88
CA ASP A 327 -2.60 -2.56 18.58
C ASP A 327 -1.34 -2.00 17.89
N ALA A 328 -0.25 -1.84 18.63
CA ALA A 328 1.01 -1.31 18.15
C ALA A 328 2.10 -2.38 18.10
N LEU A 329 2.87 -2.40 17.01
CA LEU A 329 4.09 -3.19 16.84
C LEU A 329 5.21 -2.22 16.45
N GLU A 330 6.30 -2.20 17.21
CA GLU A 330 7.49 -1.42 16.87
C GLU A 330 8.05 -1.87 15.52
N LEU A 331 8.06 -0.96 14.54
CA LEU A 331 8.51 -1.21 13.17
C LEU A 331 10.01 -0.99 13.02
N GLY A 332 10.54 -0.01 13.70
CA GLY A 332 11.95 0.38 13.68
C GLY A 332 12.14 1.74 14.34
N ASP A 333 13.34 2.30 14.17
CA ASP A 333 13.68 3.61 14.72
C ASP A 333 14.09 4.57 13.61
N GLU A 334 13.64 5.80 13.72
CA GLU A 334 14.05 6.90 12.86
C GLU A 334 15.36 7.51 13.36
N ALA A 335 16.24 7.86 12.42
CA ALA A 335 17.51 8.48 12.72
C ALA A 335 17.39 10.00 12.58
N VAL A 336 17.24 10.72 13.68
CA VAL A 336 17.17 12.18 13.74
C VAL A 336 18.51 12.74 14.19
N VAL A 337 19.11 13.60 13.38
CA VAL A 337 20.36 14.29 13.72
C VAL A 337 20.05 15.72 14.15
N ASP A 338 20.39 16.05 15.39
CA ASP A 338 20.38 17.43 15.89
C ASP A 338 21.60 18.16 15.36
N VAL A 339 21.39 19.30 14.70
CA VAL A 339 22.45 20.09 14.06
C VAL A 339 23.35 20.77 15.09
N ALA A 340 22.79 21.24 16.21
CA ALA A 340 23.54 21.91 17.26
C ALA A 340 24.45 20.94 18.03
N GLU A 341 23.93 19.73 18.32
CA GLU A 341 24.68 18.70 19.06
C GLU A 341 25.65 17.93 18.16
N PHE A 342 25.49 17.99 16.84
CA PHE A 342 26.32 17.23 15.92
C PHE A 342 27.76 17.73 15.93
N THR A 343 28.71 16.81 16.16
CA THR A 343 30.15 17.08 16.07
C THR A 343 30.88 15.97 15.34
N LEU A 344 31.89 16.35 14.56
CA LEU A 344 32.81 15.40 13.92
C LEU A 344 33.99 15.01 14.83
N GLU A 345 34.05 15.51 16.05
CA GLU A 345 35.14 15.25 16.98
C GLU A 345 35.03 13.85 17.61
N GLY A 346 36.10 13.44 18.24
CA GLY A 346 36.17 12.15 18.92
C GLY A 346 36.57 10.95 18.05
N ARG A 347 36.85 9.84 18.74
CA ARG A 347 37.36 8.58 18.12
C ARG A 347 36.29 7.91 17.25
N ALA A 348 35.03 7.97 17.66
CA ALA A 348 33.92 7.35 16.93
C ALA A 348 33.72 7.95 15.53
N MET A 349 33.99 9.25 15.36
CA MET A 349 33.84 9.96 14.07
C MET A 349 35.07 9.86 13.15
N ARG A 350 36.11 9.14 13.58
CA ARG A 350 37.37 9.05 12.81
C ARG A 350 37.15 8.53 11.38
N THR A 351 36.34 7.47 11.23
CA THR A 351 36.07 6.85 9.93
C THR A 351 35.31 7.80 9.00
N VAL A 352 34.31 8.51 9.54
CA VAL A 352 33.53 9.49 8.80
C VAL A 352 34.42 10.67 8.36
N ARG A 353 35.23 11.22 9.27
CA ARG A 353 36.21 12.28 8.93
C ARG A 353 37.18 11.84 7.83
N GLN A 354 37.70 10.61 7.91
CA GLN A 354 38.63 10.08 6.90
C GLN A 354 37.92 9.95 5.53
N ALA A 355 36.66 9.48 5.50
CA ALA A 355 35.89 9.40 4.26
C ALA A 355 35.64 10.79 3.67
N CYS A 356 35.17 11.74 4.46
CA CYS A 356 34.94 13.12 4.01
C CYS A 356 36.23 13.80 3.51
N ASN A 357 37.36 13.63 4.23
CA ASN A 357 38.62 14.21 3.83
C ASN A 357 39.16 13.58 2.51
N ARG A 358 38.90 12.29 2.28
CA ARG A 358 39.27 11.62 1.02
C ARG A 358 38.48 12.22 -0.14
N VAL A 359 37.14 12.31 0.00
CA VAL A 359 36.24 12.85 -1.03
C VAL A 359 36.55 14.31 -1.33
N ARG A 360 36.82 15.12 -0.28
CA ARG A 360 37.25 16.53 -0.46
C ARG A 360 38.60 16.65 -1.17
N ARG A 361 39.58 15.80 -0.86
CA ARG A 361 40.87 15.81 -1.55
C ARG A 361 40.77 15.36 -3.01
N ALA A 362 39.76 14.54 -3.33
CA ALA A 362 39.42 14.19 -4.72
C ALA A 362 38.78 15.36 -5.50
N GLY A 363 38.62 16.54 -4.87
CA GLY A 363 38.07 17.73 -5.52
C GLY A 363 36.57 17.77 -5.60
N CYS A 364 35.85 16.88 -4.88
CA CYS A 364 34.39 16.91 -4.87
C CYS A 364 33.88 18.13 -4.09
N THR A 365 32.83 18.75 -4.64
CA THR A 365 32.13 19.90 -4.07
C THR A 365 30.66 19.62 -3.88
N VAL A 366 30.03 20.23 -2.87
CA VAL A 366 28.60 20.11 -2.59
C VAL A 366 27.93 21.46 -2.74
N ARG A 367 26.85 21.50 -3.52
CA ARG A 367 25.99 22.66 -3.70
C ARG A 367 24.64 22.37 -3.07
N VAL A 368 24.11 23.33 -2.28
CA VAL A 368 22.83 23.21 -1.58
C VAL A 368 21.90 24.31 -2.06
N ARG A 369 20.71 23.94 -2.56
CA ARG A 369 19.72 24.90 -3.09
C ARG A 369 18.29 24.48 -2.76
N ARG A 370 17.36 25.41 -2.70
CA ARG A 370 15.94 25.09 -2.75
C ARG A 370 15.56 24.66 -4.18
N HIS A 371 14.53 23.81 -4.32
CA HIS A 371 14.06 23.41 -5.64
C HIS A 371 13.57 24.62 -6.45
N GLU A 372 12.94 25.63 -5.81
CA GLU A 372 12.48 26.86 -6.46
C GLU A 372 13.61 27.74 -7.01
N ASP A 373 14.84 27.62 -6.46
CA ASP A 373 16.01 28.36 -6.91
C ASP A 373 16.72 27.68 -8.10
N ILE A 374 16.27 26.49 -8.52
CA ILE A 374 16.87 25.73 -9.61
C ILE A 374 16.10 26.04 -10.90
N PRO A 375 16.76 26.54 -11.96
CA PRO A 375 16.13 26.76 -13.24
C PRO A 375 15.47 25.47 -13.78
N ALA A 376 14.30 25.62 -14.42
CA ALA A 376 13.51 24.46 -14.87
C ALA A 376 14.27 23.49 -15.79
N GLU A 377 15.12 24.03 -16.68
CA GLU A 377 15.94 23.21 -17.59
C GLU A 377 17.01 22.41 -16.81
N GLU A 378 17.66 23.05 -15.83
CA GLU A 378 18.63 22.40 -14.95
C GLU A 378 17.93 21.33 -14.10
N MET A 379 16.80 21.64 -13.48
CA MET A 379 16.00 20.67 -12.74
C MET A 379 15.63 19.46 -13.60
N ALA A 380 15.19 19.68 -14.84
CA ALA A 380 14.89 18.57 -15.76
C ALA A 380 16.14 17.70 -16.06
N SER A 381 17.32 18.31 -16.09
CA SER A 381 18.60 17.55 -16.25
C SER A 381 18.91 16.72 -15.00
N LEU A 382 18.74 17.29 -13.80
CA LEU A 382 18.94 16.59 -12.52
C LEU A 382 17.99 15.40 -12.38
N VAL A 383 16.70 15.58 -12.74
CA VAL A 383 15.70 14.50 -12.74
C VAL A 383 16.11 13.36 -13.68
N ARG A 384 16.52 13.68 -14.91
CA ARG A 384 17.00 12.66 -15.86
C ARG A 384 18.20 11.89 -15.31
N ARG A 385 19.18 12.59 -14.72
CA ARG A 385 20.36 11.95 -14.13
C ARG A 385 19.98 11.05 -12.95
N ALA A 386 19.04 11.48 -12.09
CA ALA A 386 18.53 10.67 -10.98
C ALA A 386 17.82 9.41 -11.47
N ASP A 387 17.09 9.49 -12.60
CA ASP A 387 16.42 8.36 -13.23
C ASP A 387 17.42 7.39 -13.87
N ASP A 388 18.47 7.88 -14.52
CA ASP A 388 19.55 7.05 -15.08
C ASP A 388 20.22 6.22 -13.98
N TRP A 389 20.54 6.82 -12.83
CA TRP A 389 21.11 6.11 -11.70
C TRP A 389 20.16 5.12 -11.01
N ARG A 390 18.85 5.28 -11.22
CA ARG A 390 17.86 4.30 -10.77
C ARG A 390 17.90 3.01 -11.60
N ASP A 391 18.41 3.05 -12.84
CA ASP A 391 18.61 1.91 -13.73
C ASP A 391 17.33 1.05 -13.92
N GLY A 392 16.22 1.71 -14.16
CA GLY A 392 14.93 1.05 -14.40
C GLY A 392 14.27 0.39 -13.19
N ALA A 393 14.88 0.48 -11.99
CA ALA A 393 14.27 -0.01 -10.76
C ALA A 393 12.98 0.77 -10.43
N THR A 394 12.02 0.10 -9.79
CA THR A 394 10.77 0.75 -9.35
C THR A 394 11.09 1.84 -8.32
N GLU A 395 10.45 3.02 -8.46
CA GLU A 395 10.55 4.06 -7.44
C GLU A 395 10.01 3.54 -6.12
N ARG A 396 10.84 3.56 -5.09
CA ARG A 396 10.49 3.08 -3.75
C ARG A 396 9.97 4.23 -2.91
N GLY A 397 9.13 3.88 -1.95
CA GLY A 397 8.65 4.77 -0.94
C GLY A 397 7.14 4.98 -0.99
N PHE A 398 6.56 4.94 0.20
CA PHE A 398 5.18 5.27 0.48
C PHE A 398 5.11 6.16 1.71
N SER A 399 5.87 5.80 2.75
CA SER A 399 5.96 6.53 4.01
C SER A 399 7.15 7.48 4.08
N MET A 400 8.19 7.24 3.27
CA MET A 400 9.49 7.91 3.39
C MET A 400 10.04 8.46 2.07
N ALA A 401 9.25 8.57 1.02
CA ALA A 401 9.66 9.23 -0.20
C ALA A 401 8.46 9.85 -0.91
N LEU A 402 8.65 11.04 -1.45
CA LEU A 402 7.61 11.80 -2.13
C LEU A 402 7.35 11.28 -3.56
N GLY A 403 8.41 10.82 -4.24
CA GLY A 403 8.33 10.20 -5.56
C GLY A 403 7.91 11.15 -6.68
N ARG A 404 8.23 12.44 -6.57
CA ARG A 404 7.91 13.48 -7.57
C ARG A 404 8.97 14.57 -7.64
N LEU A 405 10.24 14.15 -7.72
CA LEU A 405 11.37 15.06 -7.85
C LEU A 405 11.16 16.04 -9.01
N GLY A 406 11.39 17.33 -8.75
CA GLY A 406 11.25 18.39 -9.74
C GLY A 406 9.82 18.90 -9.96
N ASP A 407 8.85 18.49 -9.12
CA ASP A 407 7.50 19.05 -9.16
C ASP A 407 7.53 20.52 -8.68
N PRO A 408 7.01 21.49 -9.48
CA PRO A 408 7.02 22.92 -9.10
C PRO A 408 6.30 23.22 -7.78
N ALA A 409 5.34 22.37 -7.39
CA ALA A 409 4.62 22.53 -6.11
C ALA A 409 5.50 22.28 -4.89
N ASP A 410 6.67 21.66 -5.05
CA ASP A 410 7.61 21.30 -4.00
C ASP A 410 8.85 22.22 -3.95
N GLY A 411 8.70 23.50 -4.32
CA GLY A 411 9.77 24.49 -4.38
C GLY A 411 10.58 24.64 -3.08
N ARG A 412 9.93 24.43 -1.92
CA ARG A 412 10.57 24.50 -0.59
C ARG A 412 11.48 23.30 -0.25
N CYS A 413 11.45 22.22 -1.04
CA CYS A 413 12.38 21.11 -0.88
C CYS A 413 13.82 21.56 -1.13
N VAL A 414 14.78 20.87 -0.51
CA VAL A 414 16.20 21.20 -0.58
C VAL A 414 16.95 20.14 -1.36
N MET A 415 17.67 20.56 -2.38
CA MET A 415 18.54 19.72 -3.22
C MET A 415 19.98 19.87 -2.77
N LEU A 416 20.67 18.75 -2.60
CA LEU A 416 22.12 18.67 -2.51
C LEU A 416 22.66 18.01 -3.78
N GLU A 417 23.61 18.67 -4.41
CA GLU A 417 24.27 18.21 -5.61
C GLU A 417 25.76 18.02 -5.29
N CYS A 418 26.32 16.85 -5.60
CA CYS A 418 27.74 16.63 -5.46
C CYS A 418 28.38 16.44 -6.82
N ALA A 419 29.30 17.34 -7.17
CA ALA A 419 30.10 17.28 -8.38
C ALA A 419 31.55 16.89 -8.07
N ASP A 420 32.22 16.22 -9.01
CA ASP A 420 33.65 15.91 -8.94
C ASP A 420 34.54 17.11 -9.36
N ALA A 421 35.85 16.93 -9.38
CA ALA A 421 36.82 17.95 -9.78
C ALA A 421 36.64 18.43 -11.23
N ALA A 422 36.02 17.65 -12.10
CA ALA A 422 35.72 18.02 -13.49
C ALA A 422 34.37 18.76 -13.61
N GLY A 423 33.64 18.94 -12.50
CA GLY A 423 32.30 19.53 -12.48
C GLY A 423 31.17 18.58 -12.87
N GLU A 424 31.45 17.28 -13.04
CA GLU A 424 30.45 16.28 -13.37
C GLU A 424 29.69 15.87 -12.11
N LEU A 425 28.35 15.87 -12.24
CA LEU A 425 27.44 15.47 -11.16
C LEU A 425 27.59 13.98 -10.84
N ARG A 426 27.86 13.64 -9.58
CA ARG A 426 28.10 12.27 -9.08
C ARG A 426 27.04 11.78 -8.11
N ALA A 427 26.36 12.66 -7.38
CA ALA A 427 25.29 12.28 -6.46
C ALA A 427 24.28 13.41 -6.25
N LEU A 428 23.05 13.01 -5.88
CA LEU A 428 21.94 13.87 -5.52
C LEU A 428 21.30 13.39 -4.23
N LEU A 429 21.02 14.32 -3.31
CA LEU A 429 20.11 14.11 -2.20
C LEU A 429 19.00 15.16 -2.30
N SER A 430 17.75 14.74 -2.04
CA SER A 430 16.63 15.66 -1.90
C SER A 430 16.02 15.50 -0.52
N PHE A 431 15.69 16.63 0.11
CA PHE A 431 15.06 16.68 1.41
C PHE A 431 13.75 17.43 1.31
N VAL A 432 12.71 16.93 1.99
CA VAL A 432 11.44 17.63 2.15
C VAL A 432 11.43 18.44 3.44
N PRO A 433 10.65 19.53 3.51
CA PRO A 433 10.48 20.29 4.74
C PRO A 433 9.88 19.46 5.87
N TRP A 434 10.43 19.58 7.06
CA TRP A 434 9.89 19.10 8.31
C TRP A 434 9.63 20.29 9.23
N GLY A 435 8.43 20.86 9.14
CA GLY A 435 8.12 22.14 9.76
C GLY A 435 8.99 23.30 9.22
N PRO A 436 9.19 24.35 10.02
CA PRO A 436 9.97 25.53 9.60
C PRO A 436 11.48 25.30 9.64
N HIS A 437 11.98 24.40 10.49
CA HIS A 437 13.40 24.27 10.83
C HIS A 437 13.94 22.84 10.69
N GLY A 438 13.16 21.89 10.19
CA GLY A 438 13.59 20.51 9.98
C GLY A 438 13.65 20.13 8.50
N LEU A 439 14.47 19.14 8.20
CA LEU A 439 14.55 18.50 6.89
C LEU A 439 14.41 16.99 7.05
N SER A 440 13.66 16.33 6.14
CA SER A 440 13.55 14.89 6.09
C SER A 440 14.01 14.36 4.73
N LEU A 441 14.87 13.34 4.74
CA LEU A 441 15.45 12.78 3.52
C LEU A 441 14.36 12.15 2.65
N ASP A 442 14.23 12.61 1.42
CA ASP A 442 13.29 12.12 0.41
C ASP A 442 13.95 11.16 -0.57
N LEU A 443 15.02 11.63 -1.20
CA LEU A 443 15.68 10.93 -2.29
C LEU A 443 17.18 10.86 -2.07
N MET A 444 17.76 9.70 -2.36
CA MET A 444 19.20 9.49 -2.41
C MET A 444 19.54 8.77 -3.71
N ARG A 445 20.34 9.42 -4.57
CA ARG A 445 20.82 8.87 -5.84
C ARG A 445 22.30 9.15 -5.99
N ARG A 446 23.04 8.18 -6.51
CA ARG A 446 24.45 8.36 -6.82
C ARG A 446 24.87 7.54 -8.04
N ASP A 447 25.89 7.98 -8.70
CA ASP A 447 26.63 7.19 -9.66
C ASP A 447 27.18 5.93 -8.99
N ARG A 448 27.11 4.79 -9.67
CA ARG A 448 27.63 3.50 -9.15
C ARG A 448 29.16 3.47 -9.10
N ASP A 449 29.78 4.21 -10.02
CA ASP A 449 31.25 4.27 -10.17
C ASP A 449 31.90 5.37 -9.30
N CYS A 450 31.11 6.03 -8.42
CA CYS A 450 31.62 7.05 -7.54
C CYS A 450 32.29 6.49 -6.27
N ASP A 451 33.16 7.30 -5.66
CA ASP A 451 33.85 6.98 -4.43
C ASP A 451 32.94 6.62 -3.27
N ASN A 452 33.34 5.60 -2.51
CA ASN A 452 32.68 5.30 -1.25
C ASN A 452 32.88 6.45 -0.25
N GLY A 453 31.79 6.92 0.39
CA GLY A 453 31.81 8.02 1.34
C GLY A 453 31.24 9.33 0.78
N LEU A 454 30.78 9.33 -0.48
CA LEU A 454 30.22 10.52 -1.12
C LEU A 454 28.95 10.98 -0.41
N ILE A 455 28.07 10.05 -0.07
CA ILE A 455 26.81 10.36 0.65
C ILE A 455 27.10 10.88 2.06
N GLU A 456 28.05 10.26 2.77
CA GLU A 456 28.52 10.73 4.07
C GLU A 456 29.07 12.17 3.96
N PHE A 457 29.83 12.45 2.94
CA PHE A 457 30.36 13.79 2.69
C PHE A 457 29.24 14.82 2.47
N MET A 458 28.25 14.50 1.65
CA MET A 458 27.10 15.39 1.37
C MET A 458 26.30 15.71 2.63
N ILE A 459 25.98 14.69 3.44
CA ILE A 459 25.24 14.88 4.70
C ILE A 459 26.04 15.76 5.67
N ILE A 460 27.34 15.52 5.77
CA ILE A 460 28.22 16.31 6.64
C ILE A 460 28.30 17.77 6.18
N GLU A 461 28.39 18.02 4.87
CA GLU A 461 28.40 19.40 4.35
C GLU A 461 27.06 20.11 4.59
N LEU A 462 25.92 19.40 4.50
CA LEU A 462 24.62 19.93 4.88
C LEU A 462 24.59 20.34 6.36
N LEU A 463 24.99 19.45 7.26
CA LEU A 463 25.00 19.72 8.71
C LEU A 463 25.93 20.89 9.08
N ARG A 464 27.10 21.00 8.41
CA ARG A 464 28.01 22.13 8.58
C ARG A 464 27.43 23.44 8.10
N LEU A 465 26.77 23.45 6.94
CA LEU A 465 26.12 24.62 6.40
C LEU A 465 24.99 25.10 7.33
N ALA A 466 24.14 24.16 7.74
CA ALA A 466 23.03 24.42 8.66
C ALA A 466 23.50 25.06 9.99
N ARG A 467 24.59 24.52 10.57
CA ARG A 467 25.18 25.04 11.80
C ARG A 467 25.72 26.47 11.62
N ARG A 468 26.47 26.76 10.56
CA ARG A 468 27.00 28.10 10.26
C ARG A 468 25.89 29.13 10.11
N THR A 469 24.79 28.76 9.46
CA THR A 469 23.63 29.64 9.26
C THR A 469 22.93 29.92 10.58
N GLY A 470 22.85 28.98 11.51
CA GLY A 470 22.33 29.13 12.86
C GLY A 470 23.22 30.09 13.70
N GLU A 471 24.52 29.82 13.73
CA GLU A 471 25.49 30.65 14.50
C GLU A 471 25.57 32.11 14.01
N SER A 472 25.40 32.34 12.69
CA SER A 472 25.39 33.72 12.12
C SER A 472 24.16 34.55 12.54
N ARG A 473 23.09 33.89 12.94
CA ARG A 473 21.83 34.54 13.36
C ARG A 473 21.76 34.79 14.86
N GLU A 474 22.49 34.02 15.66
CA GLU A 474 22.59 34.16 17.11
C GLU A 474 23.67 35.14 17.53
N ALA A 475 24.55 35.60 16.60
CA ALA A 475 25.53 36.62 16.91
C ALA A 475 24.81 37.93 17.26
N PRO A 476 25.03 38.51 18.46
CA PRO A 476 24.41 39.78 18.84
C PRO A 476 24.86 40.87 17.86
N GLU A 477 23.92 41.74 17.43
CA GLU A 477 24.23 42.95 16.68
C GLU A 477 25.36 43.71 17.40
N PRO A 478 26.40 44.14 16.69
CA PRO A 478 27.44 44.91 17.33
C PRO A 478 26.83 46.17 17.93
N PRO A 479 27.09 46.48 19.20
CA PRO A 479 26.54 47.68 19.83
C PRO A 479 27.10 48.93 19.17
N GLY A 480 26.23 49.71 18.52
CA GLY A 480 26.53 51.12 18.18
C GLY A 480 26.79 51.39 16.70
N ALA A 481 25.73 51.50 15.93
CA ALA A 481 25.65 52.54 14.92
C ALA A 481 24.81 53.69 15.49
N PRO A 482 25.27 54.93 15.51
CA PRO A 482 24.49 56.05 16.07
C PRO A 482 23.26 56.29 15.19
N GLU A 483 22.12 56.44 15.83
CA GLU A 483 20.90 56.94 15.22
C GLU A 483 21.19 58.30 14.58
N ALA A 484 21.13 58.37 13.26
CA ALA A 484 21.06 59.65 12.56
C ALA A 484 19.64 60.19 12.75
N SER A 485 19.53 61.11 13.70
CA SER A 485 18.33 61.90 13.91
C SER A 485 17.97 62.70 12.67
N GLU A 486 16.67 62.82 12.50
CA GLU A 486 15.94 63.66 11.58
C GLU A 486 16.56 65.06 11.42
N ALA A 487 16.81 65.49 10.20
CA ALA A 487 16.82 66.89 9.79
C ALA A 487 16.31 67.04 8.36
N SER A 488 15.06 67.38 8.29
CA SER A 488 14.33 68.35 7.51
C SER A 488 14.98 68.90 6.23
N GLU A 489 14.22 68.82 5.18
CA GLU A 489 13.85 69.75 4.12
C GLU A 489 14.91 70.70 3.51
N ALA A 490 14.83 70.66 2.21
CA ALA A 490 14.83 71.77 1.24
C ALA A 490 16.00 71.84 0.24
N SER A 491 15.55 72.00 -0.97
CA SER A 491 16.07 72.83 -2.07
C SER A 491 16.76 72.13 -3.24
N GLU A 492 16.00 72.20 -4.30
CA GLU A 492 16.20 72.32 -5.72
C GLU A 492 17.58 72.57 -6.31
N ALA A 493 17.76 71.94 -7.48
CA ALA A 493 18.36 72.41 -8.73
C ALA A 493 19.87 72.68 -8.80
N SER A 494 20.51 71.99 -9.70
CA SER A 494 21.19 72.57 -10.91
C SER A 494 22.22 71.61 -11.51
N GLU A 495 21.95 71.29 -12.77
CA GLU A 495 22.82 71.10 -13.95
C GLU A 495 24.30 70.68 -13.84
N ALA A 496 24.55 69.60 -14.64
CA ALA A 496 25.59 69.37 -15.64
C ALA A 496 27.06 69.71 -15.35
N SER A 497 27.93 68.70 -15.49
CA SER A 497 28.94 68.63 -16.58
C SER A 497 29.90 67.45 -16.44
N ASP A 498 30.02 66.75 -17.53
CA ASP A 498 31.15 66.06 -18.21
C ASP A 498 32.48 65.72 -17.52
N THR A 499 32.77 64.39 -17.56
CA THR A 499 33.92 63.61 -18.05
C THR A 499 35.36 63.76 -17.44
N PRO A 500 36.32 62.85 -17.71
CA PRO A 500 36.40 61.42 -17.32
C PRO A 500 37.73 61.03 -16.61
N GLY A 501 37.79 59.80 -16.12
CA GLY A 501 39.10 59.10 -16.06
C GLY A 501 39.74 58.85 -14.72
N ARG A 502 39.72 57.63 -14.25
CA ARG A 502 40.96 56.85 -14.00
C ARG A 502 40.66 55.47 -13.47
N GLN A 503 41.23 54.49 -14.20
CA GLN A 503 41.34 53.10 -13.83
C GLN A 503 42.06 52.93 -12.48
N GLY A 504 41.52 52.05 -11.64
CA GLY A 504 42.19 51.52 -10.47
C GLY A 504 41.55 50.19 -10.12
N GLY A 505 42.13 49.10 -10.67
CA GLY A 505 41.71 47.75 -10.39
C GLY A 505 41.83 47.45 -8.90
N ARG A 506 40.78 46.83 -8.37
CA ARG A 506 40.84 46.06 -7.12
C ARG A 506 40.04 44.79 -7.28
N MET A 507 40.74 43.73 -7.30
CA MET A 507 40.42 42.33 -7.09
C MET A 507 38.98 42.04 -6.71
N ALA A 508 38.29 41.45 -7.67
CA ALA A 508 37.10 40.59 -7.45
C ALA A 508 37.62 39.28 -6.82
N GLY A 509 37.34 39.12 -5.56
CA GLY A 509 37.69 37.94 -4.78
C GLY A 509 36.88 37.90 -3.50
N GLN A 510 35.58 38.13 -3.61
CA GLN A 510 34.62 37.77 -2.58
C GLN A 510 33.68 36.75 -3.18
N THR A 511 33.91 35.55 -2.73
CA THR A 511 33.27 34.28 -3.13
C THR A 511 31.75 34.42 -3.13
N ASP A 512 31.17 33.98 -4.23
CA ASP A 512 29.75 33.79 -4.53
C ASP A 512 29.04 32.79 -3.58
N GLU A 513 29.77 32.30 -2.56
CA GLU A 513 29.29 31.33 -1.56
C GLU A 513 28.23 31.92 -0.60
N GLY A 514 28.20 33.22 -0.38
CA GLY A 514 27.25 33.87 0.55
C GLY A 514 25.87 34.13 -0.04
N ARG A 515 25.71 34.07 -1.36
CA ARG A 515 24.43 34.30 -2.07
C ARG A 515 23.66 33.04 -2.40
N GLN A 516 24.30 31.87 -2.35
CA GLN A 516 23.70 30.58 -2.73
C GLN A 516 23.00 29.86 -1.57
N ALA A 517 23.21 30.22 -0.33
CA ALA A 517 22.52 29.68 0.83
C ALA A 517 21.44 30.67 1.28
N GLY A 518 20.39 30.86 0.49
CA GLY A 518 19.21 31.62 0.93
C GLY A 518 18.67 31.06 2.25
N GLY A 519 19.02 31.70 3.38
CA GLY A 519 18.45 31.63 4.72
C GLY A 519 17.79 30.34 5.23
N ILE A 520 18.33 29.15 4.92
CA ILE A 520 17.78 27.85 5.41
C ILE A 520 18.31 27.63 6.83
N THR A 521 17.53 28.01 7.84
CA THR A 521 17.83 27.66 9.22
C THR A 521 17.33 26.24 9.48
N VAL A 522 18.25 25.29 9.65
CA VAL A 522 17.93 23.88 9.93
C VAL A 522 18.47 23.51 11.30
N THR A 523 17.59 23.00 12.16
CA THR A 523 17.95 22.53 13.51
C THR A 523 17.99 21.01 13.59
N GLN A 524 17.22 20.32 12.75
CA GLN A 524 17.09 18.86 12.77
C GLN A 524 17.06 18.28 11.36
N VAL A 525 17.70 17.13 11.18
CA VAL A 525 17.70 16.39 9.92
C VAL A 525 17.32 14.93 10.17
N SER A 526 16.20 14.49 9.60
CA SER A 526 15.81 13.09 9.58
C SER A 526 16.46 12.37 8.39
N LEU A 527 17.13 11.26 8.68
CA LEU A 527 17.73 10.36 7.68
C LEU A 527 16.86 9.15 7.40
N ASN A 528 15.56 9.26 7.66
CA ASN A 528 14.57 8.21 7.59
C ASN A 528 14.74 7.10 8.64
N PHE A 529 13.81 6.13 8.67
CA PHE A 529 13.85 5.12 9.70
C PHE A 529 14.46 3.78 9.23
N ALA A 530 15.20 3.16 10.14
CA ALA A 530 15.77 1.83 9.97
C ALA A 530 14.78 0.78 10.50
N VAL A 531 14.16 0.06 9.59
CA VAL A 531 13.18 -0.98 9.93
C VAL A 531 13.84 -2.11 10.73
N PHE A 532 13.17 -2.57 11.80
CA PHE A 532 13.56 -3.74 12.62
C PHE A 532 14.85 -3.63 13.44
N ARG A 533 15.37 -2.44 13.74
CA ARG A 533 16.54 -2.27 14.60
C ARG A 533 16.40 -3.01 15.94
N SER A 534 15.30 -2.81 16.63
CA SER A 534 15.02 -3.42 17.93
C SER A 534 15.02 -4.95 17.90
N VAL A 535 14.59 -5.56 16.78
CA VAL A 535 14.61 -7.02 16.59
C VAL A 535 16.04 -7.52 16.41
N PHE A 536 16.90 -6.78 15.71
CA PHE A 536 18.31 -7.14 15.56
C PHE A 536 19.06 -7.02 16.88
N GLU A 537 18.84 -5.96 17.65
CA GLU A 537 19.49 -5.74 18.95
C GLU A 537 18.97 -6.71 20.03
N ARG A 538 17.65 -6.82 20.20
CA ARG A 538 17.04 -7.74 21.22
C ARG A 538 17.20 -9.21 20.84
N GLY A 539 17.13 -9.55 19.55
CA GLY A 539 17.33 -10.92 19.06
C GLY A 539 18.78 -11.41 19.17
N SER A 540 19.75 -10.52 19.41
CA SER A 540 21.16 -10.86 19.68
C SER A 540 21.43 -11.11 21.16
N ARG A 541 20.51 -10.75 22.07
CA ARG A 541 20.68 -10.95 23.53
C ARG A 541 20.47 -12.40 23.92
N LEU A 542 21.28 -12.88 24.83
CA LEU A 542 21.12 -14.18 25.50
C LEU A 542 19.75 -14.20 26.21
N GLY A 543 18.88 -15.17 25.86
CA GLY A 543 17.54 -15.31 26.44
C GLY A 543 16.37 -14.96 25.51
N ALA A 544 16.62 -14.60 24.25
CA ALA A 544 15.57 -14.37 23.26
C ALA A 544 14.71 -15.63 23.06
N GLY A 545 13.40 -15.50 23.19
CA GLY A 545 12.45 -16.60 23.00
C GLY A 545 12.45 -17.19 21.59
N PRO A 546 11.93 -18.43 21.38
CA PRO A 546 11.97 -19.12 20.09
C PRO A 546 11.24 -18.35 18.99
N VAL A 547 10.16 -17.64 19.31
CA VAL A 547 9.40 -16.81 18.37
C VAL A 547 10.24 -15.63 17.88
N LEU A 548 10.96 -14.95 18.77
CA LEU A 548 11.82 -13.83 18.43
C LEU A 548 13.02 -14.26 17.58
N ARG A 549 13.57 -15.47 17.86
CA ARG A 549 14.63 -16.09 17.04
C ARG A 549 14.15 -16.47 15.65
N LEU A 550 12.93 -17.01 15.53
CA LEU A 550 12.31 -17.32 14.24
C LEU A 550 12.07 -16.04 13.42
N TRP A 551 11.55 -14.99 14.06
CA TRP A 551 11.37 -13.67 13.43
C TRP A 551 12.70 -13.08 12.98
N ARG A 552 13.74 -13.15 13.82
CA ARG A 552 15.10 -12.72 13.43
C ARG A 552 15.63 -13.49 12.24
N SER A 553 15.42 -14.81 12.18
CA SER A 553 15.85 -15.64 11.04
C SER A 553 15.10 -15.30 9.77
N LEU A 554 13.79 -15.07 9.87
CA LEU A 554 12.94 -14.61 8.75
C LEU A 554 13.36 -13.22 8.26
N LEU A 555 13.57 -12.29 9.18
CA LEU A 555 14.03 -10.93 8.86
C LEU A 555 15.46 -10.94 8.33
N GLY A 556 16.35 -11.80 8.85
CA GLY A 556 17.69 -12.00 8.33
C GLY A 556 17.71 -12.59 6.93
N PHE A 557 16.76 -13.47 6.60
CA PHE A 557 16.55 -13.95 5.24
C PHE A 557 16.09 -12.81 4.32
N PHE A 558 15.15 -12.00 4.75
CA PHE A 558 14.66 -10.84 3.99
C PHE A 558 15.67 -9.68 3.95
N SER A 559 16.54 -9.50 4.95
CA SER A 559 17.57 -8.45 4.97
C SER A 559 18.61 -8.62 3.89
N ARG A 560 18.87 -9.86 3.44
CA ARG A 560 19.72 -10.14 2.25
C ARG A 560 19.18 -9.48 0.99
N TRP A 561 17.88 -9.29 0.90
CA TRP A 561 17.20 -8.68 -0.25
C TRP A 561 16.98 -7.17 -0.08
N TRP A 562 16.96 -6.66 1.15
CA TRP A 562 16.50 -5.30 1.44
C TRP A 562 17.58 -4.37 2.03
N GLN A 563 18.82 -4.82 2.19
CA GLN A 563 19.95 -4.01 2.70
C GLN A 563 19.66 -3.25 4.02
N ILE A 564 18.75 -3.75 4.86
CA ILE A 564 18.25 -3.07 6.07
C ILE A 564 19.41 -2.82 7.06
N GLU A 565 20.28 -3.82 7.26
CA GLU A 565 21.42 -3.71 8.17
C GLU A 565 22.45 -2.67 7.70
N SER A 566 22.61 -2.52 6.38
CA SER A 566 23.54 -1.53 5.82
C SER A 566 23.04 -0.10 6.03
N LEU A 567 21.73 0.14 5.95
CA LEU A 567 21.10 1.44 6.20
C LEU A 567 21.23 1.84 7.68
N TYR A 568 20.96 0.91 8.59
CA TYR A 568 21.17 1.15 10.03
C TYR A 568 22.63 1.53 10.33
N ARG A 569 23.58 0.74 9.84
CA ARG A 569 25.03 1.03 10.03
C ARG A 569 25.45 2.36 9.40
N ALA A 570 24.86 2.74 8.28
CA ALA A 570 25.12 4.02 7.64
C ALA A 570 24.62 5.19 8.50
N ASN A 571 23.38 5.11 9.02
CA ASN A 571 22.80 6.16 9.84
C ASN A 571 23.43 6.26 11.23
N ALA A 572 23.78 5.14 11.86
CA ALA A 572 24.44 5.10 13.16
C ALA A 572 25.78 5.85 13.21
N LYS A 573 26.43 6.07 12.05
CA LYS A 573 27.66 6.86 11.94
C LYS A 573 27.49 8.31 12.35
N TYR A 574 26.27 8.88 12.21
CA TYR A 574 26.00 10.28 12.54
C TYR A 574 25.60 10.50 14.00
N ARG A 575 25.53 9.42 14.81
CA ARG A 575 25.09 9.44 16.21
C ARG A 575 23.73 10.09 16.40
N PRO A 576 22.72 9.66 15.62
CA PRO A 576 21.41 10.26 15.67
C PRO A 576 20.71 9.96 17.01
N VAL A 577 19.75 10.78 17.37
CA VAL A 577 18.69 10.42 18.31
C VAL A 577 17.77 9.43 17.57
N TRP A 578 17.48 8.30 18.22
CA TRP A 578 16.64 7.27 17.62
C TRP A 578 15.23 7.38 18.15
N GLU A 579 14.28 7.68 17.28
CA GLU A 579 12.86 7.81 17.59
C GLU A 579 12.08 6.59 17.14
N PRO A 580 11.31 5.91 18.01
CA PRO A 580 10.59 4.71 17.64
C PRO A 580 9.44 5.00 16.67
N ARG A 581 9.29 4.15 15.65
CA ARG A 581 8.19 4.18 14.69
C ARG A 581 7.40 2.87 14.73
N PHE A 582 6.08 2.97 14.67
CA PHE A 582 5.16 1.87 14.90
C PHE A 582 4.36 1.49 13.67
N LEU A 583 4.08 0.18 13.56
CA LEU A 583 3.02 -0.37 12.74
C LEU A 583 1.79 -0.57 13.62
N LEU A 584 0.65 0.03 13.23
CA LEU A 584 -0.60 -0.13 13.96
C LEU A 584 -1.58 -0.98 13.17
N PHE A 585 -2.35 -1.82 13.86
CA PHE A 585 -3.26 -2.78 13.24
C PHE A 585 -4.41 -3.15 14.19
N GLU A 586 -5.55 -3.59 13.64
CA GLU A 586 -6.72 -3.95 14.44
C GLU A 586 -6.68 -5.41 14.94
N LYS A 587 -6.02 -6.33 14.20
CA LYS A 587 -5.96 -7.76 14.51
C LYS A 587 -4.64 -8.37 14.06
N SER A 588 -3.98 -9.11 14.96
CA SER A 588 -2.72 -9.81 14.66
C SER A 588 -2.85 -10.81 13.50
N ALA A 589 -4.03 -11.42 13.30
CA ALA A 589 -4.29 -12.34 12.20
C ALA A 589 -4.23 -11.66 10.80
N ASP A 590 -4.29 -10.34 10.73
CA ASP A 590 -4.23 -9.57 9.50
C ASP A 590 -2.80 -9.11 9.16
N LEU A 591 -1.84 -9.24 10.07
CA LEU A 591 -0.43 -8.84 9.88
C LEU A 591 0.21 -9.35 8.59
N PRO A 592 0.03 -10.62 8.15
CA PRO A 592 0.61 -11.07 6.89
C PRO A 592 0.06 -10.29 5.66
N ARG A 593 -1.21 -9.92 5.70
CA ARG A 593 -1.84 -9.14 4.61
C ARG A 593 -1.38 -7.68 4.63
N ILE A 594 -1.22 -7.12 5.83
CA ILE A 594 -0.70 -5.77 6.04
C ILE A 594 0.75 -5.72 5.55
N ALA A 595 1.58 -6.70 5.88
CA ALA A 595 2.98 -6.77 5.43
C ALA A 595 3.08 -6.82 3.88
N VAL A 596 2.23 -7.61 3.21
CA VAL A 596 2.19 -7.65 1.74
C VAL A 596 1.71 -6.31 1.15
N ALA A 597 0.72 -5.67 1.78
CA ALA A 597 0.22 -4.36 1.34
C ALA A 597 1.29 -3.27 1.52
N ALA A 598 1.97 -3.25 2.66
CA ALA A 598 3.09 -2.35 2.96
C ALA A 598 4.25 -2.55 1.97
N ALA A 599 4.68 -3.80 1.74
CA ALA A 599 5.73 -4.10 0.77
C ALA A 599 5.38 -3.67 -0.67
N ARG A 600 4.09 -3.75 -1.04
CA ARG A 600 3.61 -3.21 -2.33
C ARG A 600 3.54 -1.69 -2.34
N ALA A 601 3.14 -1.06 -1.24
CA ALA A 601 3.11 0.38 -1.11
C ALA A 601 4.52 0.98 -1.27
N GLU A 602 5.50 0.38 -0.60
CA GLU A 602 6.90 0.79 -0.63
C GLU A 602 7.65 0.39 -1.93
N GLY A 603 6.98 -0.33 -2.86
CA GLY A 603 7.60 -0.72 -4.12
C GLY A 603 8.56 -1.92 -4.04
N PHE A 604 8.56 -2.69 -2.95
CA PHE A 604 9.35 -3.92 -2.83
C PHE A 604 8.72 -5.12 -3.54
N LEU A 605 7.39 -5.12 -3.68
CA LEU A 605 6.65 -6.15 -4.40
C LEU A 605 5.90 -5.50 -5.56
N GLU A 606 6.29 -5.81 -6.77
CA GLU A 606 5.51 -5.44 -7.94
C GLU A 606 4.15 -6.17 -7.91
N ALA A 607 3.08 -5.45 -8.21
CA ALA A 607 1.82 -6.12 -8.51
C ALA A 607 2.06 -7.04 -9.73
N PRO A 608 1.55 -8.28 -9.76
CA PRO A 608 1.63 -9.11 -10.96
C PRO A 608 1.02 -8.32 -12.11
N GLY A 609 1.90 -7.71 -12.92
CA GLY A 609 1.53 -6.83 -14.01
C GLY A 609 0.86 -7.64 -15.11
N LEU A 610 -0.19 -7.10 -15.70
CA LEU A 610 -0.58 -7.51 -17.04
C LEU A 610 0.65 -7.46 -17.94
N PRO A 611 0.87 -8.47 -18.80
CA PRO A 611 2.03 -8.53 -19.68
C PRO A 611 2.27 -7.19 -20.40
N LYS A 612 3.51 -6.72 -20.44
CA LYS A 612 3.91 -5.38 -20.95
C LYS A 612 3.36 -5.04 -22.35
N TRP A 613 2.99 -6.05 -23.16
CA TRP A 613 2.39 -5.87 -24.47
C TRP A 613 0.96 -5.28 -24.45
N LEU A 614 0.21 -5.43 -23.34
CA LEU A 614 -1.12 -4.82 -23.16
C LEU A 614 -1.05 -3.33 -22.78
N HIS A 615 0.05 -2.86 -22.22
CA HIS A 615 0.26 -1.45 -21.87
C HIS A 615 0.51 -0.55 -23.10
N ARG A 616 1.13 -1.08 -24.16
CA ARG A 616 1.42 -0.28 -25.39
C ARG A 616 0.17 0.17 -26.16
N ARG A 617 -0.98 -0.46 -25.98
CA ARG A 617 -2.23 -0.07 -26.68
C ARG A 617 -3.01 1.09 -26.06
N ARG A 618 -2.72 1.49 -24.80
CA ARG A 618 -3.46 2.59 -24.13
C ARG A 618 -2.85 3.98 -24.31
N LEU A 619 -1.64 4.09 -24.82
CA LEU A 619 -0.97 5.39 -25.07
C LEU A 619 -1.13 5.91 -26.51
N GLY A 620 -1.84 5.18 -27.39
CA GLY A 620 -2.02 5.53 -28.81
C GLY A 620 -3.28 6.31 -29.16
N THR A 621 -4.15 6.67 -28.22
CA THR A 621 -5.40 7.38 -28.53
C THR A 621 -5.63 8.58 -27.60
N ARG A 622 -4.73 9.53 -27.62
CA ARG A 622 -4.97 10.94 -27.31
C ARG A 622 -4.01 11.78 -28.15
N ARG A 623 -4.46 12.10 -29.32
CA ARG A 623 -4.12 13.31 -30.09
C ARG A 623 -5.36 14.18 -30.12
#